data_a5dddfcf650cadcc25d6a3823a2dfdf5
#
_entry.id   a5dddfcf650cadcc25d6a3823a2dfdf5
#
_cell.length_a   1.000
_cell.length_b   1.000
_cell.length_c   1.000
_cell.angle_alpha   90.00
_cell.angle_beta   90.00
_cell.angle_gamma   90.00
#
_symmetry.space_group_name_H-M   'P 1'
#
loop_
_entity.id
_entity.type
_entity.pdbx_description
1 polymer ?
#
loop_
_entity_poly.entity_id
_entity_poly.type
_entity_poly.pdbx_seq_one_letter_code
_entity_poly.pdbx_strand_id
1 'polypeptide(L)' 'MPDAWTGLLVGKMHNKKITYGMLASRLGVTKGYVSMVLNGARKPANAEERFTAALDELIAEKSVQSE' A
#
# COMPACT_ATOMS: atom_id res chain seq x y z
N MET A 1 -13.31 3.37 11.71
CA MET A 1 -13.14 2.09 11.00
C MET A 1 -12.45 2.31 9.67
N PRO A 2 -11.55 1.41 9.29
CA PRO A 2 -10.92 1.54 7.97
C PRO A 2 -11.93 1.29 6.85
N ASP A 3 -11.67 1.88 5.71
CA ASP A 3 -12.52 1.69 4.54
C ASP A 3 -12.30 0.30 3.94
N ALA A 4 -13.28 -0.17 3.17
CA ALA A 4 -13.19 -1.50 2.56
C ALA A 4 -11.95 -1.67 1.68
N TRP A 5 -11.54 -0.61 0.98
CA TRP A 5 -10.37 -0.71 0.09
C TRP A 5 -9.08 -0.96 0.86
N THR A 6 -8.98 -0.49 2.12
CA THR A 6 -7.77 -0.71 2.90
C THR A 6 -7.59 -2.19 3.23
N GLY A 7 -8.67 -2.88 3.56
CA GLY A 7 -8.61 -4.31 3.82
C GLY A 7 -8.19 -5.10 2.59
N LEU A 8 -8.74 -4.75 1.43
CA LEU A 8 -8.36 -5.39 0.18
C LEU A 8 -6.89 -5.14 -0.14
N LEU A 9 -6.42 -3.92 0.09
CA LEU A 9 -5.04 -3.56 -0.17
C LEU A 9 -4.08 -4.32 0.73
N VAL A 10 -4.39 -4.39 2.03
CA VAL A 10 -3.55 -5.11 2.99
C VAL A 10 -3.49 -6.60 2.64
N GLY A 11 -4.62 -7.19 2.27
CA GLY A 11 -4.64 -8.59 1.85
C GLY A 11 -3.77 -8.83 0.63
N LYS A 12 -3.84 -7.94 -0.34
CA LYS A 12 -3.03 -8.05 -1.55
C LYS A 12 -1.54 -7.89 -1.25
N MET A 13 -1.19 -6.94 -0.36
CA MET A 13 0.18 -6.76 0.09
C MET A 13 0.72 -8.03 0.74
N HIS A 14 -0.09 -8.64 1.60
CA HIS A 14 0.31 -9.85 2.30
C HIS A 14 0.55 -10.99 1.29
N ASN A 15 -0.37 -11.17 0.36
CA ASN A 15 -0.24 -12.23 -0.65
C ASN A 15 0.98 -12.04 -1.55
N LYS A 16 1.35 -10.81 -1.82
CA LYS A 16 2.49 -10.50 -2.68
C LYS A 16 3.77 -10.22 -1.90
N LYS A 17 3.73 -10.35 -0.58
CA LYS A 17 4.88 -10.15 0.31
C LYS A 17 5.45 -8.74 0.22
N ILE A 18 4.57 -7.76 0.15
CA ILE A 18 4.95 -6.35 0.11
C ILE A 18 4.74 -5.76 1.50
N THR A 19 5.76 -5.10 2.03
CA THR A 19 5.73 -4.52 3.37
C THR A 19 5.26 -3.08 3.35
N TYR A 20 4.86 -2.58 4.52
CA TYR A 20 4.51 -1.17 4.68
C TYR A 20 5.68 -0.26 4.33
N GLY A 21 6.90 -0.69 4.68
CA GLY A 21 8.10 0.07 4.34
C GLY A 21 8.30 0.21 2.84
N MET A 22 8.07 -0.86 2.09
CA MET A 22 8.15 -0.84 0.64
C MET A 22 7.14 0.14 0.05
N LEU A 23 5.91 0.08 0.53
CA LEU A 23 4.86 0.97 0.06
C LEU A 23 5.16 2.42 0.43
N ALA A 24 5.63 2.66 1.65
CA ALA A 24 5.99 4.01 2.10
C ALA A 24 7.09 4.60 1.24
N SER A 25 8.10 3.81 0.93
CA SER A 25 9.20 4.26 0.09
C SER A 25 8.70 4.65 -1.31
N ARG A 26 7.82 3.85 -1.88
CA ARG A 26 7.27 4.14 -3.21
C ARG A 26 6.42 5.41 -3.21
N LEU A 27 5.68 5.64 -2.12
CA LEU A 27 4.82 6.81 -1.99
C LEU A 27 5.57 8.06 -1.53
N GLY A 28 6.80 7.91 -1.05
CA GLY A 28 7.56 9.03 -0.52
C GLY A 28 7.07 9.52 0.84
N VAL A 29 6.53 8.60 1.66
CA VAL A 29 6.01 8.92 2.99
C VAL A 29 6.62 7.98 4.01
N THR A 30 6.30 8.18 5.29
CA THR A 30 6.82 7.31 6.34
C THR A 30 5.99 6.04 6.45
N LYS A 31 6.62 5.00 7.00
CA LYS A 31 5.94 3.74 7.29
C LYS A 31 4.79 3.96 8.26
N GLY A 32 4.98 4.82 9.27
CA GLY A 32 3.93 5.16 10.22
C GLY A 32 2.73 5.81 9.55
N TYR A 33 2.97 6.67 8.56
CA TYR A 33 1.88 7.30 7.81
C TYR A 33 1.07 6.25 7.06
N VAL A 34 1.73 5.30 6.40
CA VAL A 34 1.05 4.21 5.71
C VAL A 34 0.17 3.44 6.68
N SER A 35 0.70 3.11 7.85
CA SER A 35 -0.05 2.40 8.88
C SER A 35 -1.30 3.18 9.30
N MET A 36 -1.17 4.49 9.52
CA MET A 36 -2.30 5.32 9.92
C MET A 36 -3.38 5.38 8.86
N VAL A 37 -3.00 5.45 7.58
CA VAL A 37 -3.97 5.47 6.50
C VAL A 37 -4.70 4.13 6.41
N LEU A 38 -3.96 3.04 6.49
CA LEU A 38 -4.56 1.70 6.36
C LEU A 38 -5.41 1.33 7.57
N ASN A 39 -5.15 1.92 8.74
CA ASN A 39 -5.98 1.73 9.93
C ASN A 39 -7.22 2.63 9.97
N GLY A 40 -7.32 3.56 9.05
CA GLY A 40 -8.43 4.51 9.03
C GLY A 40 -8.24 5.71 9.93
N ALA A 41 -7.06 5.85 10.57
CA ALA A 41 -6.77 7.01 11.42
C ALA A 41 -6.55 8.27 10.60
N ARG A 42 -6.13 8.12 9.36
CA ARG A 42 -5.98 9.21 8.41
C ARG A 42 -6.67 8.86 7.11
N LYS A 43 -7.37 9.84 6.52
CA LYS A 43 -8.10 9.63 5.26
C LYS A 43 -7.76 10.75 4.27
N PRO A 44 -6.53 10.77 3.75
CA PRO A 44 -6.15 11.81 2.80
C PRO A 44 -6.92 11.67 1.49
N ALA A 45 -7.05 12.78 0.78
CA ALA A 45 -7.71 12.78 -0.53
C ALA A 45 -6.93 11.87 -1.48
N ASN A 46 -7.67 11.13 -2.30
CA ASN A 46 -7.10 10.23 -3.31
C ASN A 46 -6.22 9.12 -2.73
N ALA A 47 -6.39 8.79 -1.44
CA ALA A 47 -5.57 7.76 -0.81
C ALA A 47 -5.73 6.42 -1.50
N GLU A 48 -6.96 6.02 -1.82
CA GLU A 48 -7.21 4.75 -2.47
C GLU A 48 -6.47 4.66 -3.81
N GLU A 49 -6.60 5.69 -4.63
CA GLU A 49 -5.95 5.71 -5.95
C GLU A 49 -4.43 5.67 -5.82
N ARG A 50 -3.88 6.50 -4.94
CA ARG A 50 -2.43 6.60 -4.77
C ARG A 50 -1.83 5.32 -4.23
N PHE A 51 -2.46 4.75 -3.20
CA PHE A 51 -1.96 3.54 -2.57
C PHE A 51 -2.09 2.34 -3.50
N THR A 52 -3.21 2.24 -4.20
CA THR A 52 -3.41 1.14 -5.17
C THR A 52 -2.41 1.22 -6.31
N ALA A 53 -2.18 2.42 -6.84
CA ALA A 53 -1.21 2.59 -7.93
C ALA A 53 0.20 2.22 -7.47
N ALA A 54 0.59 2.67 -6.27
CA ALA A 54 1.93 2.36 -5.74
C ALA A 54 2.08 0.84 -5.53
N LEU A 55 1.05 0.20 -5.00
CA LEU A 55 1.10 -1.25 -4.79
C LEU A 55 1.20 -2.00 -6.12
N ASP A 56 0.42 -1.59 -7.12
CA ASP A 56 0.45 -2.23 -8.43
C ASP A 56 1.84 -2.11 -9.07
N GLU A 57 2.49 -0.95 -8.90
CA GLU A 57 3.85 -0.75 -9.39
C GLU A 57 4.84 -1.70 -8.71
N LEU A 58 4.72 -1.84 -7.39
CA LEU A 58 5.58 -2.75 -6.64
C LEU A 58 5.37 -4.20 -7.04
N ILE A 59 4.14 -4.60 -7.27
CA ILE A 59 3.82 -5.95 -7.71
C ILE A 59 4.42 -6.22 -9.09
N ALA A 60 4.29 -5.25 -9.99
CA ALA A 60 4.85 -5.38 -11.34
C ALA A 60 6.37 -5.52 -11.29
N GLU A 61 7.04 -4.75 -10.43
CA GLU A 61 8.48 -4.83 -10.27
C GLU A 61 8.91 -6.18 -9.71
N LYS A 62 8.16 -6.70 -8.75
CA LYS A 62 8.45 -8.01 -8.17
C LYS A 62 8.30 -9.12 -9.21
N SER A 63 7.27 -9.04 -10.03
CA SER A 63 7.06 -10.05 -11.07
C SER A 63 8.21 -10.09 -12.06
N VAL A 64 8.76 -8.93 -12.42
CA VAL A 64 9.91 -8.86 -13.30
C VAL A 64 11.14 -9.45 -12.62
N GLN A 65 11.32 -9.15 -11.34
CA GLN A 65 12.49 -9.62 -10.59
C GLN A 65 12.45 -11.11 -10.29
N SER A 66 11.29 -11.72 -10.28
CA SER A 66 11.17 -13.12 -9.91
C SER A 66 11.57 -14.07 -11.04
N GLU A 67 11.94 -13.57 -12.16
CA GLU A 67 12.48 -14.39 -13.24
C GLU A 67 13.99 -14.69 -13.04
#